data_ac5bd449e5cb3dd6c786aa1afd2ad2f6
#
_entry.id   ac5bd449e5cb3dd6c786aa1afd2ad2f6
#
_cell.length_a   1.000
_cell.length_b   1.000
_cell.length_c   1.000
_cell.angle_alpha   90.00
_cell.angle_beta   90.00
_cell.angle_gamma   90.00
#
_symmetry.space_group_name_H-M   'P 1'
#
loop_
_entity.id
_entity.type
_entity.pdbx_description
1 polymer ?
#
loop_
_entity_poly.entity_id
_entity_poly.type
_entity_poly.pdbx_seq_one_letter_code
_entity_poly.pdbx_strand_id
1 'polypeptide(L)'
;MGSIYAREILGVESPKIGLMNIGSEEGKGNDLYRGAHQAISGSSLKDAYVGNVEGRGVYQGEADVLICEGFTGNVVLKVSEGMAEFMMKTVSAALMQALDTERDKAGQVLHQLAQKYRYQESGGAPLLGIDGSCIICHGSSDAHSIRNALKMAIELKAHHINAQIVEQLAAAAAVAAE
;
A
#
# COMPACT_ATOMS: atom_id res chain seq x y z
N MET A 1 9.64 9.17 0.46
CA MET A 1 8.68 8.97 1.56
C MET A 1 8.23 7.50 1.64
N GLY A 2 7.49 6.96 0.65
CA GLY A 2 6.99 5.57 0.70
C GLY A 2 8.07 4.50 0.90
N SER A 3 9.23 4.63 0.29
CA SER A 3 10.37 3.72 0.46
C SER A 3 10.96 3.75 1.88
N ILE A 4 10.96 4.92 2.53
CA ILE A 4 11.38 5.04 3.93
C ILE A 4 10.38 4.30 4.82
N TYR A 5 9.09 4.55 4.60
CA TYR A 5 8.02 3.86 5.33
C TYR A 5 8.09 2.33 5.16
N ALA A 6 8.26 1.86 3.92
CA ALA A 6 8.36 0.42 3.64
C ALA A 6 9.57 -0.22 4.36
N ARG A 7 10.71 0.47 4.40
CA ARG A 7 11.91 -0.02 5.07
C ARG A 7 11.76 -0.01 6.58
N GLU A 8 11.37 1.12 7.15
CA GLU A 8 11.41 1.34 8.60
C GLU A 8 10.23 0.72 9.35
N ILE A 9 9.05 0.68 8.72
CA ILE A 9 7.80 0.22 9.35
C ILE A 9 7.42 -1.18 8.88
N LEU A 10 7.58 -1.46 7.57
CA LEU A 10 7.20 -2.77 7.01
C LEU A 10 8.37 -3.77 6.97
N GLY A 11 9.60 -3.34 7.30
CA GLY A 11 10.77 -4.21 7.36
C GLY A 11 11.29 -4.68 5.99
N VAL A 12 10.97 -3.96 4.92
CA VAL A 12 11.45 -4.29 3.57
C VAL A 12 12.82 -3.64 3.37
N GLU A 13 13.90 -4.41 3.39
CA GLU A 13 15.28 -3.88 3.35
C GLU A 13 15.55 -3.03 2.11
N SER A 14 15.11 -3.48 0.93
CA SER A 14 15.34 -2.82 -0.36
C SER A 14 14.01 -2.65 -1.12
N PRO A 15 13.17 -1.66 -0.76
CA PRO A 15 11.84 -1.51 -1.33
C PRO A 15 11.89 -1.19 -2.82
N LYS A 16 11.19 -1.98 -3.62
CA LYS A 16 10.94 -1.72 -5.03
C LYS A 16 9.82 -0.70 -5.18
N ILE A 17 10.04 0.27 -6.04
CA ILE A 17 9.09 1.36 -6.30
C ILE A 17 8.49 1.18 -7.69
N GLY A 18 7.16 1.11 -7.78
CA GLY A 18 6.43 1.05 -9.05
C GLY A 18 5.52 2.24 -9.24
N LEU A 19 5.27 2.63 -10.47
CA LEU A 19 4.25 3.60 -10.86
C LEU A 19 3.02 2.83 -11.37
N MET A 20 1.89 2.97 -10.68
CA MET A 20 0.66 2.31 -11.10
C MET A 20 0.20 2.85 -12.45
N ASN A 21 -0.02 1.96 -13.40
CA ASN A 21 -0.38 2.35 -14.77
C ASN A 21 -1.30 1.31 -15.43
N ILE A 22 -1.78 1.60 -16.62
CA ILE A 22 -2.66 0.75 -17.44
C ILE A 22 -1.88 -0.21 -18.36
N GLY A 23 -0.56 -0.17 -18.34
CA GLY A 23 0.35 -1.02 -19.10
C GLY A 23 1.77 -0.84 -18.59
N SER A 24 2.62 -1.85 -18.79
CA SER A 24 4.01 -1.87 -18.33
C SER A 24 4.97 -1.03 -19.18
N GLU A 25 4.57 -0.68 -20.43
CA GLU A 25 5.43 0.06 -21.33
C GLU A 25 5.58 1.54 -20.90
N GLU A 26 6.75 2.13 -21.09
CA GLU A 26 7.11 3.49 -20.66
C GLU A 26 6.15 4.58 -21.17
N GLY A 27 5.60 4.40 -22.39
CA GLY A 27 4.69 5.37 -23.00
C GLY A 27 3.24 5.34 -22.51
N LYS A 28 2.88 4.42 -21.63
CA LYS A 28 1.51 4.25 -21.16
C LYS A 28 1.07 5.35 -20.19
N GLY A 29 -0.25 5.50 -20.07
CA GLY A 29 -0.89 6.50 -19.23
C GLY A 29 -1.03 7.87 -19.92
N ASN A 30 -1.51 8.83 -19.15
CA ASN A 30 -1.63 10.23 -19.57
C ASN A 30 -0.33 11.01 -19.31
N ASP A 31 -0.34 12.32 -19.59
CA ASP A 31 0.85 13.19 -19.46
C ASP A 31 1.39 13.21 -18.00
N LEU A 32 0.51 13.15 -17.01
CA LEU A 32 0.91 13.09 -15.61
C LEU A 32 1.75 11.84 -15.31
N TYR A 33 1.31 10.68 -15.78
CA TYR A 33 2.01 9.41 -15.56
C TYR A 33 3.32 9.32 -16.34
N ARG A 34 3.33 9.79 -17.60
CA ARG A 34 4.57 9.88 -18.40
C ARG A 34 5.60 10.80 -17.76
N GLY A 35 5.15 11.97 -17.29
CA GLY A 35 6.02 12.91 -16.56
C GLY A 35 6.54 12.33 -15.24
N ALA A 36 5.70 11.63 -14.49
CA ALA A 36 6.10 10.96 -13.26
C ALA A 36 7.12 9.84 -13.53
N HIS A 37 6.89 9.01 -14.55
CA HIS A 37 7.84 7.98 -14.97
C HIS A 37 9.21 8.57 -15.30
N GLN A 38 9.27 9.61 -16.10
CA GLN A 38 10.52 10.29 -16.46
C GLN A 38 11.23 10.89 -15.24
N ALA A 39 10.46 11.54 -14.34
CA ALA A 39 11.00 12.14 -13.13
C ALA A 39 11.62 11.09 -12.18
N ILE A 40 10.95 9.95 -12.00
CA ILE A 40 11.45 8.88 -11.11
C ILE A 40 12.67 8.21 -11.75
N SER A 41 12.61 7.88 -13.03
CA SER A 41 13.72 7.24 -13.77
C SER A 41 14.99 8.09 -13.81
N GLY A 42 14.85 9.43 -13.78
CA GLY A 42 15.96 10.39 -13.74
C GLY A 42 16.42 10.77 -12.33
N SER A 43 15.80 10.22 -11.29
CA SER A 43 16.10 10.58 -9.89
C SER A 43 17.10 9.63 -9.23
N SER A 44 17.47 9.94 -7.98
CA SER A 44 18.26 9.05 -7.13
C SER A 44 17.54 7.74 -6.76
N LEU A 45 16.26 7.60 -7.11
CA LEU A 45 15.46 6.38 -6.88
C LEU A 45 15.48 5.41 -8.07
N LYS A 46 16.18 5.73 -9.16
CA LYS A 46 16.19 4.94 -10.41
C LYS A 46 16.50 3.46 -10.20
N ASP A 47 17.43 3.13 -9.28
CA ASP A 47 17.87 1.75 -9.05
C ASP A 47 16.84 0.92 -8.26
N ALA A 48 15.94 1.58 -7.52
CA ALA A 48 14.81 0.97 -6.84
C ALA A 48 13.52 0.99 -7.67
N TYR A 49 13.50 1.72 -8.79
CA TYR A 49 12.32 1.91 -9.60
C TYR A 49 12.17 0.79 -10.63
N VAL A 50 11.08 0.03 -10.52
CA VAL A 50 10.78 -1.10 -11.41
C VAL A 50 9.94 -0.71 -12.65
N GLY A 51 9.60 0.58 -12.80
CA GLY A 51 8.80 1.06 -13.92
C GLY A 51 7.30 1.08 -13.65
N ASN A 52 6.51 0.99 -14.72
CA ASN A 52 5.06 0.92 -14.65
C ASN A 52 4.59 -0.45 -14.18
N VAL A 53 3.63 -0.46 -13.27
CA VAL A 53 3.00 -1.66 -12.69
C VAL A 53 1.51 -1.66 -13.00
N GLU A 54 1.01 -2.72 -13.63
CA GLU A 54 -0.40 -2.90 -13.90
C GLU A 54 -1.18 -3.39 -12.67
N GLY A 55 -2.51 -3.28 -12.71
CA GLY A 55 -3.37 -3.72 -11.61
C GLY A 55 -3.15 -5.17 -11.15
N ARG A 56 -2.80 -6.08 -12.06
CA ARG A 56 -2.43 -7.48 -11.71
C ARG A 56 -1.12 -7.56 -10.94
N GLY A 57 -0.14 -6.74 -11.27
CA GLY A 57 1.17 -6.69 -10.63
C GLY A 57 1.12 -6.26 -9.16
N VAL A 58 0.08 -5.50 -8.77
CA VAL A 58 -0.17 -5.11 -7.37
C VAL A 58 -0.23 -6.34 -6.46
N TYR A 59 -0.95 -7.38 -6.90
CA TYR A 59 -1.13 -8.61 -6.09
C TYR A 59 -0.04 -9.65 -6.32
N GLN A 60 0.78 -9.47 -7.36
CA GLN A 60 1.93 -10.34 -7.64
C GLN A 60 3.21 -9.90 -6.92
N GLY A 61 3.17 -8.74 -6.24
CA GLY A 61 4.33 -8.22 -5.50
C GLY A 61 5.44 -7.71 -6.43
N GLU A 62 5.10 -7.15 -7.59
CA GLU A 62 6.08 -6.57 -8.52
C GLU A 62 6.78 -5.36 -7.90
N ALA A 63 6.10 -4.62 -7.03
CA ALA A 63 6.64 -3.52 -6.26
C ALA A 63 6.15 -3.55 -4.80
N ASP A 64 6.97 -3.02 -3.89
CA ASP A 64 6.64 -2.87 -2.46
C ASP A 64 5.97 -1.53 -2.18
N VAL A 65 6.24 -0.54 -3.03
CA VAL A 65 5.67 0.81 -2.97
C VAL A 65 5.09 1.16 -4.33
N LEU A 66 3.79 1.36 -4.40
CA LEU A 66 3.10 1.79 -5.61
C LEU A 66 2.76 3.28 -5.53
N ILE A 67 3.24 4.04 -6.51
CA ILE A 67 2.92 5.45 -6.67
C ILE A 67 1.74 5.60 -7.60
N CYS A 68 0.75 6.37 -7.19
CA CYS A 68 -0.38 6.76 -8.02
C CYS A 68 -0.90 8.13 -7.55
N GLU A 69 -1.73 8.80 -8.37
CA GLU A 69 -2.46 9.96 -7.91
C GLU A 69 -3.65 9.54 -7.03
N GLY A 70 -4.13 10.48 -6.17
CA GLY A 70 -5.05 10.14 -5.09
C GLY A 70 -6.41 9.60 -5.54
N PHE A 71 -6.94 10.05 -6.68
CA PHE A 71 -8.22 9.54 -7.19
C PHE A 71 -8.09 8.08 -7.66
N THR A 72 -7.10 7.79 -8.50
CA THR A 72 -6.82 6.42 -8.97
C THR A 72 -6.52 5.49 -7.79
N GLY A 73 -5.69 5.93 -6.84
CA GLY A 73 -5.39 5.16 -5.64
C GLY A 73 -6.64 4.80 -4.84
N ASN A 74 -7.54 5.74 -4.63
CA ASN A 74 -8.81 5.49 -3.95
C ASN A 74 -9.73 4.53 -4.72
N VAL A 75 -9.82 4.66 -6.05
CA VAL A 75 -10.60 3.74 -6.89
C VAL A 75 -10.05 2.32 -6.77
N VAL A 76 -8.74 2.16 -6.91
CA VAL A 76 -8.08 0.85 -6.80
C VAL A 76 -8.31 0.22 -5.43
N LEU A 77 -8.12 0.98 -4.34
CA LEU A 77 -8.36 0.48 -2.99
C LEU A 77 -9.82 0.04 -2.81
N LYS A 78 -10.80 0.85 -3.24
CA LYS A 78 -12.23 0.52 -3.08
C LYS A 78 -12.67 -0.66 -3.94
N VAL A 79 -12.15 -0.78 -5.16
CA VAL A 79 -12.40 -1.95 -6.02
C VAL A 79 -11.78 -3.20 -5.41
N SER A 80 -10.56 -3.11 -4.88
CA SER A 80 -9.86 -4.22 -4.24
C SER A 80 -10.59 -4.71 -2.98
N GLU A 81 -11.01 -3.79 -2.12
CA GLU A 81 -11.80 -4.08 -0.92
C GLU A 81 -13.12 -4.79 -1.30
N GLY A 82 -13.86 -4.21 -2.24
CA GLY A 82 -15.13 -4.78 -2.70
C GLY A 82 -14.99 -6.15 -3.37
N MET A 83 -13.93 -6.34 -4.17
CA MET A 83 -13.65 -7.61 -4.81
C MET A 83 -13.26 -8.69 -3.77
N ALA A 84 -12.41 -8.36 -2.81
CA ALA A 84 -12.04 -9.28 -1.73
C ALA A 84 -13.27 -9.72 -0.93
N GLU A 85 -14.15 -8.78 -0.56
CA GLU A 85 -15.39 -9.10 0.14
C GLU A 85 -16.35 -9.97 -0.70
N PHE A 86 -16.52 -9.63 -1.98
CA PHE A 86 -17.33 -10.41 -2.92
C PHE A 86 -16.80 -11.83 -3.09
N MET A 87 -15.49 -11.98 -3.30
CA MET A 87 -14.86 -13.29 -3.46
C MET A 87 -14.98 -14.14 -2.20
N MET A 88 -14.74 -13.55 -1.02
CA MET A 88 -14.89 -14.25 0.25
C MET A 88 -16.32 -14.74 0.48
N LYS A 89 -17.33 -13.92 0.21
CA LYS A 89 -18.74 -14.31 0.29
C LYS A 89 -19.07 -15.45 -0.68
N THR A 90 -18.64 -15.32 -1.94
CA THR A 90 -18.92 -16.28 -3.00
C THR A 90 -18.28 -17.64 -2.70
N VAL A 91 -16.99 -17.65 -2.36
CA VAL A 91 -16.25 -18.87 -2.02
C VAL A 91 -16.82 -19.54 -0.76
N SER A 92 -17.14 -18.72 0.28
CA SER A 92 -17.75 -19.25 1.50
C SER A 92 -19.10 -19.92 1.21
N ALA A 93 -19.97 -19.27 0.42
CA ALA A 93 -21.27 -19.83 0.07
C ALA A 93 -21.13 -21.15 -0.72
N ALA A 94 -20.24 -21.17 -1.73
CA ALA A 94 -19.99 -22.37 -2.53
C ALA A 94 -19.45 -23.54 -1.70
N LEU A 95 -18.49 -23.29 -0.80
CA LEU A 95 -17.94 -24.32 0.09
C LEU A 95 -18.98 -24.83 1.08
N MET A 96 -19.76 -23.95 1.69
CA MET A 96 -20.82 -24.37 2.62
C MET A 96 -21.93 -25.16 1.93
N GLN A 97 -22.17 -24.95 0.65
CA GLN A 97 -23.14 -25.74 -0.13
C GLN A 97 -22.57 -27.10 -0.56
N ALA A 98 -21.28 -27.15 -0.92
CA ALA A 98 -20.63 -28.36 -1.42
C ALA A 98 -20.19 -29.36 -0.34
N LEU A 99 -19.93 -28.88 0.88
CA LEU A 99 -19.40 -29.70 1.97
C LEU A 99 -20.53 -30.14 2.92
N ASP A 100 -20.49 -31.42 3.33
CA ASP A 100 -21.42 -31.96 4.33
C ASP A 100 -20.76 -32.04 5.73
N THR A 101 -19.66 -32.76 5.85
CA THR A 101 -19.02 -33.09 7.15
C THR A 101 -17.88 -32.15 7.53
N GLU A 102 -17.27 -31.44 6.59
CA GLU A 102 -16.08 -30.61 6.80
C GLU A 102 -16.39 -29.10 6.92
N ARG A 103 -17.67 -28.76 7.05
CA ARG A 103 -18.13 -27.32 7.08
C ARG A 103 -17.46 -26.50 8.16
N ASP A 104 -17.30 -27.07 9.35
CA ASP A 104 -16.71 -26.36 10.49
C ASP A 104 -15.24 -26.02 10.25
N LYS A 105 -14.47 -26.97 9.70
CA LYS A 105 -13.07 -26.75 9.35
C LYS A 105 -12.93 -25.73 8.23
N ALA A 106 -13.75 -25.84 7.18
CA ALA A 106 -13.77 -24.85 6.10
C ALA A 106 -14.12 -23.46 6.61
N GLY A 107 -15.11 -23.34 7.50
CA GLY A 107 -15.50 -22.11 8.16
C GLY A 107 -14.36 -21.47 8.97
N GLN A 108 -13.61 -22.27 9.73
CA GLN A 108 -12.44 -21.80 10.49
C GLN A 108 -11.33 -21.27 9.56
N VAL A 109 -11.00 -22.00 8.48
CA VAL A 109 -9.99 -21.57 7.51
C VAL A 109 -10.40 -20.28 6.81
N LEU A 110 -11.65 -20.18 6.36
CA LEU A 110 -12.18 -18.98 5.74
C LEU A 110 -12.18 -17.78 6.70
N HIS A 111 -12.50 -18.00 7.96
CA HIS A 111 -12.45 -16.96 8.98
C HIS A 111 -11.01 -16.46 9.21
N GLN A 112 -10.04 -17.36 9.34
CA GLN A 112 -8.61 -17.00 9.46
C GLN A 112 -8.12 -16.22 8.23
N LEU A 113 -8.51 -16.66 7.03
CA LEU A 113 -8.17 -15.96 5.79
C LEU A 113 -8.77 -14.56 5.75
N ALA A 114 -10.06 -14.44 6.11
CA ALA A 114 -10.73 -13.14 6.17
C ALA A 114 -10.08 -12.20 7.19
N GLN A 115 -9.65 -12.70 8.34
CA GLN A 115 -8.93 -11.90 9.33
C GLN A 115 -7.60 -11.38 8.79
N LYS A 116 -6.81 -12.22 8.10
CA LYS A 116 -5.52 -11.83 7.52
C LYS A 116 -5.62 -10.64 6.54
N TYR A 117 -6.74 -10.54 5.82
CA TYR A 117 -6.96 -9.48 4.82
C TYR A 117 -7.91 -8.39 5.28
N ARG A 118 -8.26 -8.35 6.56
CA ARG A 118 -9.08 -7.26 7.09
C ARG A 118 -8.30 -5.97 7.14
N TYR A 119 -8.81 -4.95 6.48
CA TYR A 119 -8.36 -3.55 6.56
C TYR A 119 -8.23 -3.05 8.03
N GLN A 120 -9.09 -3.53 8.92
CA GLN A 120 -9.12 -3.14 10.34
C GLN A 120 -7.84 -3.51 11.10
N GLU A 121 -7.05 -4.48 10.62
CA GLU A 121 -5.78 -4.87 11.25
C GLU A 121 -4.69 -3.80 11.07
N SER A 122 -4.70 -3.03 9.96
CA SER A 122 -3.74 -1.96 9.75
C SER A 122 -4.05 -0.68 10.54
N GLY A 123 -5.27 -0.50 11.03
CA GLY A 123 -5.69 0.63 11.89
C GLY A 123 -5.90 1.95 11.15
N GLY A 124 -5.22 2.19 10.04
CA GLY A 124 -5.28 3.42 9.25
C GLY A 124 -4.09 3.59 8.33
N ALA A 125 -4.01 4.74 7.65
CA ALA A 125 -2.90 5.11 6.78
C ALA A 125 -2.21 6.37 7.28
N PRO A 126 -0.86 6.41 7.36
CA PRO A 126 -0.16 7.61 7.74
C PRO A 126 -0.21 8.66 6.63
N LEU A 127 -0.47 9.90 6.99
CA LEU A 127 -0.32 11.04 6.11
C LEU A 127 1.14 11.49 6.17
N LEU A 128 1.92 11.08 5.17
CA LEU A 128 3.34 11.40 5.07
C LEU A 128 3.55 12.81 4.49
N GLY A 129 4.67 13.45 4.85
CA GLY A 129 5.04 14.76 4.32
C GLY A 129 4.46 15.95 5.09
N ILE A 130 3.95 15.73 6.28
CA ILE A 130 3.53 16.78 7.23
C ILE A 130 4.51 16.83 8.41
N ASP A 131 4.58 17.97 9.08
CA ASP A 131 5.36 18.12 10.31
C ASP A 131 4.55 17.59 11.51
N GLY A 132 4.63 16.27 11.73
CA GLY A 132 3.91 15.58 12.79
C GLY A 132 3.48 14.16 12.38
N SER A 133 2.69 13.52 13.24
CA SER A 133 2.09 12.22 12.99
C SER A 133 0.58 12.38 12.82
N CYS A 134 0.08 12.08 11.62
CA CYS A 134 -1.35 12.05 11.35
C CYS A 134 -1.71 10.69 10.73
N ILE A 135 -2.66 9.99 11.33
CA ILE A 135 -3.16 8.71 10.83
C ILE A 135 -4.59 8.90 10.37
N ILE A 136 -4.82 8.60 9.11
CA ILE A 136 -6.16 8.65 8.50
C ILE A 136 -6.83 7.31 8.73
N CYS A 137 -7.92 7.35 9.51
CA CYS A 137 -8.77 6.19 9.79
C CYS A 137 -10.03 6.21 8.91
N HIS A 138 -10.68 5.07 8.78
CA HIS A 138 -11.95 4.97 8.07
C HIS A 138 -13.11 5.43 8.96
N GLY A 139 -14.19 5.99 8.37
CA GLY A 139 -15.37 6.41 9.13
C GLY A 139 -16.08 5.30 9.90
N SER A 140 -15.88 4.03 9.51
CA SER A 140 -16.39 2.82 10.19
C SER A 140 -15.36 2.16 11.12
N SER A 141 -14.24 2.83 11.45
CA SER A 141 -13.21 2.29 12.34
C SER A 141 -13.79 2.02 13.73
N ASP A 142 -13.56 0.81 14.21
CA ASP A 142 -13.91 0.37 15.56
C ASP A 142 -12.79 0.67 16.57
N ALA A 143 -13.00 0.32 17.84
CA ALA A 143 -12.01 0.53 18.89
C ALA A 143 -10.70 -0.21 18.64
N HIS A 144 -10.72 -1.38 17.97
CA HIS A 144 -9.53 -2.14 17.61
C HIS A 144 -8.71 -1.40 16.55
N SER A 145 -9.36 -0.91 15.50
CA SER A 145 -8.74 -0.10 14.46
C SER A 145 -8.11 1.18 15.00
N ILE A 146 -8.81 1.90 15.87
CA ILE A 146 -8.27 3.11 16.52
C ILE A 146 -7.05 2.80 17.39
N ARG A 147 -7.09 1.69 18.15
CA ARG A 147 -5.92 1.24 18.92
C ARG A 147 -4.72 0.95 18.02
N ASN A 148 -4.91 0.30 16.88
CA ASN A 148 -3.85 0.03 15.92
C ASN A 148 -3.33 1.32 15.26
N ALA A 149 -4.19 2.28 14.96
CA ALA A 149 -3.79 3.60 14.49
C ALA A 149 -2.89 4.35 15.50
N LEU A 150 -3.22 4.29 16.79
CA LEU A 150 -2.39 4.87 17.85
C LEU A 150 -1.04 4.18 17.97
N LYS A 151 -0.98 2.85 17.84
CA LYS A 151 0.30 2.11 17.80
C LYS A 151 1.14 2.54 16.61
N MET A 152 0.56 2.64 15.42
CA MET A 152 1.25 3.13 14.22
C MET A 152 1.83 4.54 14.44
N ALA A 153 1.09 5.44 15.06
CA ALA A 153 1.60 6.79 15.37
C ALA A 153 2.83 6.76 16.30
N ILE A 154 2.84 5.84 17.28
CA ILE A 154 3.98 5.62 18.17
C ILE A 154 5.18 5.09 17.39
N GLU A 155 4.98 4.11 16.51
CA GLU A 155 6.03 3.51 15.66
C GLU A 155 6.64 4.54 14.71
N LEU A 156 5.82 5.35 14.03
CA LEU A 156 6.30 6.44 13.16
C LEU A 156 7.22 7.41 13.91
N LYS A 157 6.86 7.74 15.15
CA LYS A 157 7.67 8.61 16.01
C LYS A 157 8.95 7.91 16.48
N ALA A 158 8.86 6.65 16.90
CA ALA A 158 10.01 5.86 17.39
C ALA A 158 11.07 5.67 16.29
N HIS A 159 10.66 5.46 15.05
CA HIS A 159 11.53 5.32 13.89
C HIS A 159 11.96 6.65 13.25
N HIS A 160 11.57 7.79 13.83
CA HIS A 160 11.93 9.14 13.34
C HIS A 160 11.62 9.35 11.83
N ILE A 161 10.51 8.80 11.33
CA ILE A 161 10.16 8.78 9.90
C ILE A 161 10.21 10.18 9.28
N ASN A 162 9.66 11.20 9.95
CA ASN A 162 9.65 12.56 9.42
C ASN A 162 11.07 13.14 9.28
N ALA A 163 11.95 12.89 10.25
CA ALA A 163 13.34 13.36 10.18
C ALA A 163 14.08 12.72 9.01
N GLN A 164 13.92 11.41 8.81
CA GLN A 164 14.52 10.69 7.66
C GLN A 164 13.96 11.20 6.32
N ILE A 165 12.65 11.51 6.24
CA ILE A 165 12.05 12.08 5.03
C ILE A 165 12.66 13.45 4.72
N VAL A 166 12.79 14.34 5.71
CA VAL A 166 13.36 15.69 5.55
C VAL A 166 14.83 15.58 5.10
N GLU A 167 15.63 14.74 5.74
CA GLU A 167 17.03 14.54 5.40
C GLU A 167 17.23 14.04 3.97
N GLN A 168 16.45 13.02 3.55
CA GLN A 168 16.55 12.48 2.18
C GLN A 168 16.08 13.47 1.13
N LEU A 169 15.04 14.26 1.40
CA LEU A 169 14.59 15.31 0.49
C LEU A 169 15.63 16.44 0.36
N ALA A 170 16.26 16.83 1.44
CA ALA A 170 17.32 17.83 1.41
C ALA A 170 18.54 17.33 0.60
N ALA A 171 18.95 16.08 0.80
CA ALA A 171 20.03 15.45 0.03
C ALA A 171 19.70 15.37 -1.48
N ALA A 172 18.47 14.99 -1.84
CA ALA A 172 18.03 14.93 -3.23
C ALA A 172 17.99 16.33 -3.89
N ALA A 173 17.59 17.36 -3.15
CA ALA A 173 17.57 18.73 -3.66
C ALA A 173 18.99 19.28 -3.89
N ALA A 174 19.97 18.92 -3.06
CA ALA A 174 21.37 19.31 -3.24
C ALA A 174 21.97 18.72 -4.52
N VAL A 175 21.70 17.46 -4.81
CA VAL A 175 22.16 16.77 -6.05
C VAL A 175 21.52 17.35 -7.30
N ALA A 176 20.28 17.83 -7.23
CA ALA A 176 19.57 18.42 -8.38
C ALA A 176 20.03 19.87 -8.67
N ALA A 177 20.78 20.51 -7.78
CA ALA A 177 21.30 21.87 -7.91
C ALA A 177 22.74 21.92 -8.49
N GLU A 178 23.40 20.79 -8.62
CA GLU A 178 24.71 20.60 -9.28
C GLU A 178 24.55 20.24 -10.76
#